data_d0f0e42436716b93f15940bf5a6d6778
#
_entry.id   d0f0e42436716b93f15940bf5a6d6778
#
_cell.length_a   1.000
_cell.length_b   1.000
_cell.length_c   1.000
_cell.angle_alpha   90.00
_cell.angle_beta   90.00
_cell.angle_gamma   90.00
#
_symmetry.space_group_name_H-M   'P 1'
#
loop_
_entity.id
_entity.type
_entity.pdbx_description
1 polymer ?
#
loop_
_entity_poly.entity_id
_entity_poly.type
_entity_poly.pdbx_seq_one_letter_code
_entity_poly.pdbx_strand_id
1 'polypeptide(L)'
;MSKSFHSLPAGYGVLVLVFAVISMATANAATPSELLGTYRTQSGNTEPAPSRGQQFFNSSHGHEWRCASCHGAVPTQTGRHVVTGKSIAPLAPAFNPDRFTDASKVEKWFRRNCNDVVGRECSAAEKADLIAWLLTLKP
;
A
#
# COMPACT_ATOMS: atom_id res chain seq x y z
N MET A 1 19.33 -29.69 81.28
CA MET A 1 18.61 -30.10 80.10
C MET A 1 17.77 -28.92 79.67
N SER A 2 18.30 -28.08 78.76
CA SER A 2 17.62 -26.87 78.25
C SER A 2 17.54 -26.98 76.74
N LYS A 3 16.31 -27.03 76.20
CA LYS A 3 16.07 -27.10 74.75
C LYS A 3 15.83 -25.67 74.23
N SER A 4 16.79 -25.19 73.45
CA SER A 4 16.62 -23.92 72.66
C SER A 4 15.72 -24.15 71.47
N PHE A 5 14.62 -23.41 71.40
CA PHE A 5 13.79 -23.29 70.20
C PHE A 5 14.33 -22.17 69.33
N HIS A 6 14.75 -22.51 68.09
CA HIS A 6 15.11 -21.53 67.09
C HIS A 6 13.88 -21.23 66.31
N SER A 7 13.42 -19.98 66.31
CA SER A 7 12.36 -19.45 65.51
C SER A 7 12.91 -19.08 64.13
N LEU A 8 12.28 -19.60 63.07
CA LEU A 8 12.53 -19.24 61.66
C LEU A 8 11.86 -17.92 61.34
N PRO A 9 12.51 -16.99 60.57
CA PRO A 9 11.86 -15.80 60.13
C PRO A 9 10.94 -16.10 58.93
N ALA A 10 9.72 -15.58 58.97
CA ALA A 10 8.76 -15.59 57.90
C ALA A 10 9.25 -14.74 56.69
N GLY A 11 9.58 -15.42 55.61
CA GLY A 11 9.92 -14.75 54.35
C GLY A 11 8.67 -14.13 53.68
N TYR A 12 8.64 -12.82 53.61
CA TYR A 12 7.68 -12.09 52.80
C TYR A 12 8.04 -12.26 51.32
N GLY A 13 7.31 -13.13 50.62
CA GLY A 13 7.41 -13.25 49.19
C GLY A 13 6.75 -12.04 48.53
N VAL A 14 7.57 -11.13 47.98
CA VAL A 14 7.06 -10.02 47.14
C VAL A 14 6.67 -10.60 45.78
N LEU A 15 5.37 -10.70 45.54
CA LEU A 15 4.82 -11.11 44.24
C LEU A 15 4.91 -9.92 43.30
N VAL A 16 5.94 -9.88 42.45
CA VAL A 16 6.07 -8.86 41.38
C VAL A 16 5.16 -9.27 40.23
N LEU A 17 3.98 -8.61 40.13
CA LEU A 17 3.09 -8.71 38.98
C LEU A 17 3.68 -7.89 37.82
N VAL A 18 4.31 -8.56 36.88
CA VAL A 18 4.74 -7.93 35.60
C VAL A 18 3.54 -7.79 34.72
N PHE A 19 2.99 -6.56 34.62
CA PHE A 19 2.00 -6.21 33.63
C PHE A 19 2.69 -6.10 32.27
N ALA A 20 2.52 -7.10 31.41
CA ALA A 20 2.89 -7.02 30.02
C ALA A 20 1.91 -6.07 29.30
N VAL A 21 2.36 -4.85 28.99
CA VAL A 21 1.61 -3.92 28.16
C VAL A 21 1.69 -4.42 26.71
N ILE A 22 0.65 -5.09 26.25
CA ILE A 22 0.49 -5.47 24.85
C ILE A 22 0.13 -4.19 24.09
N SER A 23 1.11 -3.55 23.47
CA SER A 23 0.88 -2.46 22.52
C SER A 23 0.20 -3.06 21.28
N MET A 24 -1.12 -2.87 21.17
CA MET A 24 -1.84 -3.15 19.95
C MET A 24 -1.43 -2.09 18.92
N ALA A 25 -0.55 -2.47 17.99
CA ALA A 25 -0.30 -1.66 16.80
C ALA A 25 -1.59 -1.61 15.97
N THR A 26 -2.27 -0.47 15.96
CA THR A 26 -3.38 -0.22 15.03
C THR A 26 -2.79 -0.16 13.63
N ALA A 27 -3.10 -1.14 12.80
CA ALA A 27 -2.81 -1.08 11.37
C ALA A 27 -3.67 0.06 10.79
N ASN A 28 -3.10 1.25 10.65
CA ASN A 28 -3.76 2.32 9.92
C ASN A 28 -3.80 1.93 8.44
N ALA A 29 -5.00 1.90 7.87
CA ALA A 29 -5.15 1.79 6.42
C ALA A 29 -4.44 2.99 5.78
N ALA A 30 -3.59 2.72 4.78
CA ALA A 30 -2.96 3.80 4.04
C ALA A 30 -4.01 4.59 3.26
N THR A 31 -3.77 5.87 3.08
CA THR A 31 -4.54 6.68 2.14
C THR A 31 -3.81 6.80 0.80
N PRO A 32 -4.52 7.05 -0.31
CA PRO A 32 -3.87 7.30 -1.60
C PRO A 32 -2.85 8.45 -1.54
N SER A 33 -3.09 9.48 -0.75
CA SER A 33 -2.17 10.61 -0.56
C SER A 33 -0.91 10.23 0.21
N GLU A 34 -1.02 9.37 1.23
CA GLU A 34 0.15 8.86 1.97
C GLU A 34 1.01 7.96 1.09
N LEU A 35 0.40 7.11 0.26
CA LEU A 35 1.13 6.30 -0.71
C LEU A 35 1.85 7.17 -1.76
N LEU A 36 1.20 8.22 -2.25
CA LEU A 36 1.83 9.21 -3.13
C LEU A 36 3.06 9.84 -2.46
N GLY A 37 2.94 10.27 -1.20
CA GLY A 37 4.04 10.82 -0.42
C GLY A 37 5.20 9.83 -0.24
N THR A 38 4.89 8.56 -0.01
CA THR A 38 5.87 7.46 0.11
C THR A 38 6.67 7.30 -1.19
N TYR A 39 6.01 7.20 -2.34
CA TYR A 39 6.68 7.05 -3.63
C TYR A 39 7.46 8.30 -4.05
N ARG A 40 6.96 9.50 -3.72
CA ARG A 40 7.70 10.74 -3.91
C ARG A 40 9.02 10.71 -3.14
N THR A 41 9.00 10.34 -1.86
CA THR A 41 10.22 10.20 -1.05
C THR A 41 11.18 9.16 -1.63
N GLN A 42 10.67 7.99 -2.04
CA GLN A 42 11.48 6.92 -2.66
C GLN A 42 12.08 7.33 -4.01
N SER A 43 11.48 8.29 -4.71
CA SER A 43 11.99 8.83 -5.98
C SER A 43 13.04 9.94 -5.82
N GLY A 44 13.56 10.17 -4.61
CA GLY A 44 14.47 11.28 -4.32
C GLY A 44 13.75 12.63 -4.27
N ASN A 45 12.50 12.64 -3.83
CA ASN A 45 11.62 13.83 -3.78
C ASN A 45 11.34 14.49 -5.14
N THR A 46 11.41 13.70 -6.21
CA THR A 46 10.93 14.15 -7.53
C THR A 46 9.46 14.55 -7.45
N GLU A 47 9.12 15.75 -7.94
CA GLU A 47 7.75 16.24 -7.89
C GLU A 47 6.85 15.40 -8.82
N PRO A 48 5.79 14.77 -8.30
CA PRO A 48 4.86 13.98 -9.11
C PRO A 48 4.11 14.86 -10.11
N ALA A 49 4.03 14.38 -11.37
CA ALA A 49 3.32 15.08 -12.42
C ALA A 49 2.15 14.25 -12.95
N PRO A 50 0.89 14.70 -12.74
CA PRO A 50 -0.29 13.99 -13.25
C PRO A 50 -0.27 13.75 -14.75
N SER A 51 0.24 14.70 -15.54
CA SER A 51 0.36 14.55 -17.01
C SER A 51 1.29 13.42 -17.42
N ARG A 52 2.44 13.24 -16.71
CA ARG A 52 3.33 12.11 -16.96
C ARG A 52 2.67 10.79 -16.59
N GLY A 53 1.92 10.76 -15.45
CA GLY A 53 1.16 9.59 -15.03
C GLY A 53 0.11 9.18 -16.05
N GLN A 54 -0.64 10.14 -16.61
CA GLN A 54 -1.61 9.90 -17.66
C GLN A 54 -0.95 9.37 -18.94
N GLN A 55 0.15 9.98 -19.36
CA GLN A 55 0.91 9.53 -20.53
C GLN A 55 1.44 8.13 -20.34
N PHE A 56 2.08 7.85 -19.20
CA PHE A 56 2.60 6.54 -18.85
C PHE A 56 1.50 5.47 -18.91
N PHE A 57 0.35 5.72 -18.31
CA PHE A 57 -0.79 4.79 -18.28
C PHE A 57 -1.33 4.45 -19.67
N ASN A 58 -1.29 5.40 -20.59
CA ASN A 58 -1.84 5.26 -21.94
C ASN A 58 -0.81 4.83 -23.00
N SER A 59 0.48 4.76 -22.65
CA SER A 59 1.56 4.35 -23.57
C SER A 59 1.74 2.83 -23.59
N SER A 60 2.17 2.28 -24.73
CA SER A 60 2.37 0.83 -24.94
C SER A 60 3.69 0.28 -24.39
N HIS A 61 4.65 1.11 -24.04
CA HIS A 61 5.97 0.72 -23.51
C HIS A 61 6.74 -0.32 -24.35
N GLY A 62 6.43 -0.44 -25.64
CA GLY A 62 7.03 -1.44 -26.52
C GLY A 62 6.43 -2.85 -26.43
N HIS A 63 5.35 -3.02 -25.66
CA HIS A 63 4.59 -4.26 -25.52
C HIS A 63 3.21 -4.16 -26.18
N GLU A 64 2.53 -5.32 -26.30
CA GLU A 64 1.19 -5.41 -26.91
C GLU A 64 0.16 -4.57 -26.15
N TRP A 65 0.22 -4.59 -24.82
CA TRP A 65 -0.76 -3.93 -23.96
C TRP A 65 -0.20 -2.72 -23.24
N ARG A 66 -1.12 -1.87 -22.80
CA ARG A 66 -0.92 -0.72 -21.93
C ARG A 66 -1.88 -0.83 -20.75
N CYS A 67 -1.68 -0.06 -19.71
CA CYS A 67 -2.59 -0.09 -18.55
C CYS A 67 -4.03 0.20 -18.99
N ALA A 68 -4.20 1.14 -19.90
CA ALA A 68 -5.48 1.51 -20.49
C ALA A 68 -6.20 0.37 -21.25
N SER A 69 -5.48 -0.66 -21.72
CA SER A 69 -6.09 -1.82 -22.41
C SER A 69 -7.09 -2.56 -21.53
N CYS A 70 -6.81 -2.65 -20.24
CA CYS A 70 -7.69 -3.30 -19.25
C CYS A 70 -8.57 -2.31 -18.49
N HIS A 71 -8.04 -1.12 -18.20
CA HIS A 71 -8.67 -0.16 -17.28
C HIS A 71 -9.45 0.96 -18.01
N GLY A 72 -9.34 1.07 -19.35
CA GLY A 72 -9.82 2.22 -20.09
C GLY A 72 -8.86 3.41 -20.02
N ALA A 73 -8.92 4.32 -20.98
CA ALA A 73 -8.02 5.47 -21.08
C ALA A 73 -8.17 6.46 -19.89
N VAL A 74 -9.37 6.52 -19.31
CA VAL A 74 -9.70 7.24 -18.08
C VAL A 74 -10.38 6.23 -17.14
N PRO A 75 -9.68 5.68 -16.13
CA PRO A 75 -10.13 4.50 -15.38
C PRO A 75 -11.14 4.83 -14.27
N THR A 76 -12.21 5.52 -14.64
CA THR A 76 -13.33 5.92 -13.77
C THR A 76 -14.52 4.94 -13.86
N GLN A 77 -14.46 4.00 -14.81
CA GLN A 77 -15.47 2.99 -15.05
C GLN A 77 -14.91 1.57 -14.81
N THR A 78 -15.80 0.59 -14.76
CA THR A 78 -15.42 -0.82 -14.73
C THR A 78 -14.66 -1.18 -16.01
N GLY A 79 -13.41 -1.61 -15.86
CA GLY A 79 -12.59 -2.15 -16.93
C GLY A 79 -12.78 -3.65 -17.11
N ARG A 80 -12.03 -4.24 -18.04
CA ARG A 80 -12.07 -5.66 -18.35
C ARG A 80 -10.67 -6.19 -18.68
N HIS A 81 -10.28 -7.25 -18.03
CA HIS A 81 -8.99 -7.89 -18.29
C HIS A 81 -8.95 -8.46 -19.71
N VAL A 82 -7.99 -8.03 -20.53
CA VAL A 82 -7.93 -8.33 -21.97
C VAL A 82 -7.87 -9.83 -22.28
N VAL A 83 -7.21 -10.64 -21.44
CA VAL A 83 -7.06 -12.08 -21.66
C VAL A 83 -8.21 -12.89 -21.03
N THR A 84 -8.55 -12.60 -19.76
CA THR A 84 -9.49 -13.42 -18.99
C THR A 84 -10.93 -12.94 -19.06
N GLY A 85 -11.17 -11.74 -19.58
CA GLY A 85 -12.48 -11.09 -19.60
C GLY A 85 -13.04 -10.71 -18.23
N LYS A 86 -12.30 -10.92 -17.14
CA LYS A 86 -12.76 -10.57 -15.78
C LYS A 86 -12.94 -9.06 -15.62
N SER A 87 -14.03 -8.68 -14.97
CA SER A 87 -14.30 -7.27 -14.63
C SER A 87 -13.25 -6.74 -13.64
N ILE A 88 -12.85 -5.50 -13.84
CA ILE A 88 -11.91 -4.78 -12.99
C ILE A 88 -12.62 -3.51 -12.53
N ALA A 89 -12.86 -3.39 -11.22
CA ALA A 89 -13.49 -2.18 -10.66
C ALA A 89 -12.66 -0.92 -10.97
N PRO A 90 -13.28 0.27 -10.98
CA PRO A 90 -12.61 1.54 -11.26
C PRO A 90 -11.29 1.68 -10.51
N LEU A 91 -10.29 2.27 -11.15
CA LEU A 91 -8.96 2.43 -10.55
C LEU A 91 -8.83 3.78 -9.82
N ALA A 92 -9.54 4.82 -10.30
CA ALA A 92 -9.52 6.13 -9.67
C ALA A 92 -10.20 6.11 -8.28
N PRO A 93 -9.53 6.60 -7.21
CA PRO A 93 -10.04 6.53 -5.83
C PRO A 93 -11.39 7.22 -5.63
N ALA A 94 -11.66 8.31 -6.36
CA ALA A 94 -12.96 8.99 -6.25
C ALA A 94 -14.16 8.16 -6.77
N PHE A 95 -13.91 7.11 -7.54
CA PHE A 95 -14.91 6.17 -8.07
C PHE A 95 -14.85 4.79 -7.40
N ASN A 96 -13.80 4.53 -6.63
CA ASN A 96 -13.63 3.31 -5.84
C ASN A 96 -12.78 3.61 -4.60
N PRO A 97 -13.40 3.91 -3.46
CA PRO A 97 -12.70 4.32 -2.23
C PRO A 97 -11.73 3.29 -1.66
N ASP A 98 -11.90 2.00 -2.02
CA ASP A 98 -10.99 0.92 -1.56
C ASP A 98 -9.65 0.92 -2.29
N ARG A 99 -9.47 1.74 -3.34
CA ARG A 99 -8.22 1.81 -4.09
C ARG A 99 -7.15 2.55 -3.28
N PHE A 100 -5.94 1.96 -3.30
CA PHE A 100 -4.76 2.54 -2.67
C PHE A 100 -4.86 2.70 -1.14
N THR A 101 -5.65 1.84 -0.47
CA THR A 101 -5.82 1.82 1.00
C THR A 101 -4.95 0.79 1.71
N ASP A 102 -4.30 -0.11 0.96
CA ASP A 102 -3.41 -1.16 1.47
C ASP A 102 -2.08 -1.11 0.68
N ALA A 103 -1.02 -0.63 1.34
CA ALA A 103 0.30 -0.46 0.72
C ALA A 103 0.88 -1.77 0.17
N SER A 104 0.75 -2.88 0.89
CA SER A 104 1.26 -4.18 0.47
C SER A 104 0.55 -4.68 -0.78
N LYS A 105 -0.76 -4.51 -0.82
CA LYS A 105 -1.60 -4.87 -1.97
C LYS A 105 -1.28 -4.00 -3.18
N VAL A 106 -1.06 -2.70 -2.97
CA VAL A 106 -0.67 -1.76 -4.04
C VAL A 106 0.68 -2.14 -4.62
N GLU A 107 1.69 -2.40 -3.79
CA GLU A 107 3.01 -2.85 -4.26
C GLU A 107 2.94 -4.16 -5.04
N LYS A 108 2.19 -5.13 -4.56
CA LYS A 108 1.96 -6.40 -5.25
C LYS A 108 1.39 -6.18 -6.66
N TRP A 109 0.39 -5.29 -6.79
CA TRP A 109 -0.25 -5.02 -8.07
C TRP A 109 0.62 -4.18 -8.99
N PHE A 110 1.35 -3.18 -8.49
CA PHE A 110 2.33 -2.46 -9.29
C PHE A 110 3.38 -3.40 -9.86
N ARG A 111 4.00 -4.24 -9.03
CA ARG A 111 5.01 -5.20 -9.49
C ARG A 111 4.47 -6.09 -10.60
N ARG A 112 3.30 -6.69 -10.39
CA ARG A 112 2.69 -7.59 -11.38
C ARG A 112 2.38 -6.85 -12.68
N ASN A 113 1.60 -5.78 -12.59
CA ASN A 113 1.09 -5.10 -13.78
C ASN A 113 2.21 -4.40 -14.55
N CYS A 114 3.20 -3.82 -13.86
CA CYS A 114 4.35 -3.21 -14.53
C CYS A 114 5.19 -4.28 -15.27
N ASN A 115 5.43 -5.44 -14.66
CA ASN A 115 6.12 -6.53 -15.37
C ASN A 115 5.34 -7.00 -16.60
N ASP A 116 4.02 -7.12 -16.50
CA ASP A 116 3.17 -7.59 -17.60
C ASP A 116 3.05 -6.56 -18.74
N VAL A 117 3.05 -5.25 -18.43
CA VAL A 117 2.72 -4.17 -19.37
C VAL A 117 3.95 -3.37 -19.79
N VAL A 118 4.90 -3.15 -18.87
CA VAL A 118 6.11 -2.34 -19.09
C VAL A 118 7.36 -3.20 -19.29
N GLY A 119 7.29 -4.50 -18.98
CA GLY A 119 8.40 -5.45 -19.07
C GLY A 119 9.45 -5.29 -17.96
N ARG A 120 9.17 -4.48 -16.95
CA ARG A 120 10.02 -4.23 -15.78
C ARG A 120 9.20 -3.73 -14.61
N GLU A 121 9.81 -3.64 -13.44
CA GLU A 121 9.19 -2.91 -12.33
C GLU A 121 9.08 -1.41 -12.65
N CYS A 122 7.97 -0.80 -12.25
CA CYS A 122 7.82 0.65 -12.32
C CYS A 122 8.70 1.31 -11.26
N SER A 123 9.37 2.41 -11.65
CA SER A 123 10.11 3.24 -10.70
C SER A 123 9.17 3.92 -9.69
N ALA A 124 9.72 4.37 -8.57
CA ALA A 124 8.97 5.13 -7.59
C ALA A 124 8.35 6.42 -8.18
N ALA A 125 9.09 7.09 -9.08
CA ALA A 125 8.58 8.28 -9.77
C ALA A 125 7.37 7.95 -10.68
N GLU A 126 7.41 6.86 -11.45
CA GLU A 126 6.29 6.42 -12.28
C GLU A 126 5.07 6.05 -11.45
N LYS A 127 5.26 5.37 -10.31
CA LYS A 127 4.17 5.08 -9.36
C LYS A 127 3.57 6.34 -8.77
N ALA A 128 4.42 7.32 -8.39
CA ALA A 128 3.98 8.61 -7.87
C ALA A 128 3.20 9.41 -8.91
N ASP A 129 3.72 9.53 -10.14
CA ASP A 129 3.05 10.24 -11.24
C ASP A 129 1.68 9.65 -11.54
N LEU A 130 1.59 8.31 -11.54
CA LEU A 130 0.36 7.59 -11.82
C LEU A 130 -0.70 7.81 -10.72
N ILE A 131 -0.31 7.70 -9.44
CA ILE A 131 -1.24 7.98 -8.33
C ILE A 131 -1.65 9.45 -8.33
N ALA A 132 -0.72 10.38 -8.59
CA ALA A 132 -1.02 11.80 -8.69
C ALA A 132 -2.09 12.08 -9.75
N TRP A 133 -1.96 11.45 -10.93
CA TRP A 133 -2.99 11.56 -11.97
C TRP A 133 -4.33 10.97 -11.56
N LEU A 134 -4.35 9.75 -11.01
CA LEU A 134 -5.59 9.09 -10.58
C LEU A 134 -6.35 9.89 -9.52
N LEU A 135 -5.65 10.64 -8.67
CA LEU A 135 -6.23 11.54 -7.67
C LEU A 135 -6.87 12.80 -8.29
N THR A 136 -6.51 13.18 -9.52
CA THR A 136 -7.16 14.30 -10.22
C THR A 136 -8.52 13.94 -10.80
N LEU A 137 -8.79 12.63 -11.00
CA LEU A 137 -10.04 12.16 -11.60
C LEU A 137 -11.16 12.25 -10.57
N LYS A 138 -12.17 13.06 -10.87
CA LYS A 138 -13.34 13.33 -10.03
C LYS A 138 -14.63 13.00 -10.79
N PRO A 139 -15.75 12.73 -10.07
CA PRO A 139 -17.08 12.62 -10.68
C PRO A 139 -17.49 13.90 -11.41
#